data_900f1a43a20df014a093e68550a2b9ea
#
_entry.id   900f1a43a20df014a093e68550a2b9ea
#
_cell.length_a   1.000
_cell.length_b   1.000
_cell.length_c   1.000
_cell.angle_alpha   90.00
_cell.angle_beta   90.00
_cell.angle_gamma   90.00
#
_symmetry.space_group_name_H-M   'P 1'
#
loop_
_entity.id
_entity.type
_entity.pdbx_description
1 polymer ?
#
loop_
_entity_poly.entity_id
_entity_poly.type
_entity_poly.pdbx_seq_one_letter_code
_entity_poly.pdbx_strand_id
1 'polypeptide(L)'
;MNNGDIRIEKIKLADLYDFACKTIANPTFKKAAPIPLIRALAQSKNPYGRPHDVVLLVAYCGDQCVGYQGLLPGLLKTEVQTSRVYWGMAWYVIPEFRRQGIGNRLLEEIKNTKIDYITPQMTASAESVFRRAGYKDLGRLTYFQLRVDRLNFSTGFFDVIITFLRKKATYPKIISSGLMRFNRLIYSITKRVLYRQAWQSSHRRQKPNLRWKVVDQIDESVGAPLNWQVKGPSFLRGVEVVNWMLKHPWLVPKSEKKTDVANFYFSVTREMFTYVAIAINSSDSRRTKGFLVLSVSKKKTKTRVKILDSYFNNPEDNEIAACLALRYAKIFLADRVDFPVSLEKYFKQMTGFKKLIKKQSHLFMFYPASSQSPLAVNIGKIAFNYCDGDTAFT
;
A
#
# COMPACT_ATOMS: atom_id res chain seq x y z
N MET A 1 -28.32 25.90 -7.87
CA MET A 1 -26.99 26.34 -7.38
C MET A 1 -26.23 26.79 -8.61
N ASN A 2 -25.77 28.04 -8.63
CA ASN A 2 -25.00 28.56 -9.76
C ASN A 2 -23.80 27.63 -10.00
N ASN A 3 -23.66 27.15 -11.23
CA ASN A 3 -22.43 26.50 -11.73
C ASN A 3 -21.32 27.56 -11.75
N GLY A 4 -20.78 27.85 -10.57
CA GLY A 4 -19.59 28.69 -10.48
C GLY A 4 -18.51 28.07 -11.38
N ASP A 5 -17.74 28.89 -12.05
CA ASP A 5 -16.71 28.44 -12.98
C ASP A 5 -15.73 27.53 -12.23
N ILE A 6 -15.61 26.26 -12.69
CA ILE A 6 -14.70 25.30 -12.11
C ILE A 6 -13.30 25.55 -12.70
N ARG A 7 -12.37 25.99 -11.87
CA ARG A 7 -10.95 26.16 -12.20
C ARG A 7 -10.13 24.97 -11.70
N ILE A 8 -9.20 24.48 -12.51
CA ILE A 8 -8.23 23.45 -12.09
C ILE A 8 -6.84 24.07 -12.04
N GLU A 9 -6.21 23.94 -10.89
CA GLU A 9 -4.84 24.36 -10.65
C GLU A 9 -3.90 23.15 -10.70
N LYS A 10 -2.74 23.32 -11.35
CA LYS A 10 -1.69 22.29 -11.50
C LYS A 10 -0.53 22.65 -10.58
N ILE A 11 -0.32 21.82 -9.55
CA ILE A 11 0.77 22.01 -8.60
C ILE A 11 1.95 21.17 -9.06
N LYS A 12 3.11 21.83 -9.26
CA LYS A 12 4.35 21.17 -9.63
C LYS A 12 5.03 20.58 -8.40
N LEU A 13 5.94 19.62 -8.64
CA LEU A 13 6.69 18.97 -7.57
C LEU A 13 7.51 19.97 -6.75
N ALA A 14 8.13 20.95 -7.43
CA ALA A 14 8.90 22.00 -6.76
C ALA A 14 8.07 22.80 -5.75
N ASP A 15 6.79 23.02 -6.05
CA ASP A 15 5.90 23.89 -5.28
C ASP A 15 5.05 23.10 -4.26
N LEU A 16 5.10 21.74 -4.30
CA LEU A 16 4.16 20.89 -3.59
C LEU A 16 4.20 21.05 -2.06
N TYR A 17 5.41 21.15 -1.50
CA TYR A 17 5.57 21.29 -0.05
C TYR A 17 5.05 22.65 0.44
N ASP A 18 5.42 23.72 -0.24
CA ASP A 18 4.97 25.07 0.08
C ASP A 18 3.46 25.23 -0.10
N PHE A 19 2.90 24.61 -1.14
CA PHE A 19 1.46 24.53 -1.33
C PHE A 19 0.80 23.83 -0.14
N ALA A 20 1.30 22.67 0.30
CA ALA A 20 0.76 21.96 1.47
C ALA A 20 0.84 22.80 2.74
N CYS A 21 1.93 23.53 2.97
CA CYS A 21 2.04 24.47 4.10
C CYS A 21 0.94 25.55 4.06
N LYS A 22 0.66 26.11 2.88
CA LYS A 22 -0.39 27.13 2.69
C LYS A 22 -1.81 26.59 2.86
N THR A 23 -2.05 25.27 2.72
CA THR A 23 -3.37 24.66 2.91
C THR A 23 -3.75 24.49 4.38
N ILE A 24 -2.78 24.49 5.28
CA ILE A 24 -3.01 24.39 6.73
C ILE A 24 -3.67 25.69 7.20
N ALA A 25 -4.77 25.56 7.94
CA ALA A 25 -5.57 26.69 8.44
C ALA A 25 -6.22 27.61 7.39
N ASN A 26 -6.07 27.35 6.09
CA ASN A 26 -6.71 28.13 5.06
C ASN A 26 -8.17 27.69 4.87
N PRO A 27 -9.14 28.59 5.00
CA PRO A 27 -10.57 28.27 4.89
C PRO A 27 -10.99 27.68 3.55
N THR A 28 -10.28 27.99 2.45
CA THR A 28 -10.46 27.39 1.12
C THR A 28 -10.44 25.84 1.18
N PHE A 29 -9.64 25.25 2.06
CA PHE A 29 -9.46 23.80 2.20
C PHE A 29 -10.21 23.18 3.39
N LYS A 30 -11.08 23.96 4.03
CA LYS A 30 -11.83 23.53 5.23
C LYS A 30 -12.65 22.24 5.00
N LYS A 31 -13.20 22.04 3.79
CA LYS A 31 -13.98 20.86 3.44
C LYS A 31 -13.15 19.74 2.80
N ALA A 32 -12.05 20.07 2.13
CA ALA A 32 -11.20 19.11 1.45
C ALA A 32 -9.76 19.62 1.37
N ALA A 33 -8.88 19.07 2.20
CA ALA A 33 -7.44 19.27 2.08
C ALA A 33 -6.89 18.34 0.98
N PRO A 34 -6.26 18.86 -0.08
CA PRO A 34 -5.85 18.02 -1.21
C PRO A 34 -4.63 17.14 -0.93
N ILE A 35 -3.77 17.55 0.00
CA ILE A 35 -2.61 16.77 0.41
C ILE A 35 -2.19 17.16 1.84
N PRO A 36 -1.91 16.20 2.73
CA PRO A 36 -1.33 16.49 4.03
C PRO A 36 0.18 16.73 3.92
N LEU A 37 0.72 17.54 4.83
CA LEU A 37 2.12 17.97 4.82
C LEU A 37 3.11 16.81 4.78
N ILE A 38 2.84 15.74 5.54
CA ILE A 38 3.70 14.53 5.54
C ILE A 38 3.79 13.87 4.17
N ARG A 39 2.69 13.83 3.41
CA ARG A 39 2.70 13.29 2.06
C ARG A 39 3.37 14.24 1.08
N ALA A 40 3.16 15.55 1.22
CA ALA A 40 3.81 16.56 0.40
C ALA A 40 5.34 16.49 0.56
N LEU A 41 5.82 16.40 1.80
CA LEU A 41 7.24 16.21 2.11
C LEU A 41 7.79 14.92 1.49
N ALA A 42 7.09 13.81 1.66
CA ALA A 42 7.51 12.53 1.10
C ALA A 42 7.58 12.59 -0.44
N GLN A 43 6.55 13.13 -1.09
CA GLN A 43 6.51 13.23 -2.56
C GLN A 43 7.53 14.20 -3.13
N SER A 44 7.84 15.33 -2.44
CA SER A 44 8.89 16.26 -2.87
C SER A 44 10.28 15.63 -2.88
N LYS A 45 10.47 14.50 -2.18
CA LYS A 45 11.72 13.70 -2.14
C LYS A 45 11.65 12.45 -3.01
N ASN A 46 10.62 12.29 -3.87
CA ASN A 46 10.53 11.16 -4.79
C ASN A 46 11.73 11.14 -5.74
N PRO A 47 12.54 10.05 -5.78
CA PRO A 47 13.75 10.00 -6.61
C PRO A 47 13.46 10.05 -8.12
N TYR A 48 12.23 9.71 -8.55
CA TYR A 48 11.82 9.78 -9.95
C TYR A 48 11.06 11.06 -10.31
N GLY A 49 10.86 11.94 -9.35
CA GLY A 49 10.21 13.22 -9.54
C GLY A 49 11.16 14.26 -10.14
N ARG A 50 10.63 15.11 -11.03
CA ARG A 50 11.32 16.29 -11.56
C ARG A 50 10.64 17.56 -11.08
N PRO A 51 11.36 18.67 -10.88
CA PRO A 51 10.78 19.91 -10.36
C PRO A 51 9.53 20.39 -11.12
N HIS A 52 9.48 20.17 -12.42
CA HIS A 52 8.39 20.60 -13.31
C HIS A 52 7.25 19.58 -13.44
N ASP A 53 7.35 18.40 -12.83
CA ASP A 53 6.28 17.42 -12.88
C ASP A 53 5.02 17.97 -12.18
N VAL A 54 3.88 17.87 -12.84
CA VAL A 54 2.60 18.11 -12.21
C VAL A 54 2.28 16.93 -11.31
N VAL A 55 2.20 17.15 -10.00
CA VAL A 55 2.02 16.07 -9.01
C VAL A 55 0.72 16.16 -8.24
N LEU A 56 -0.01 17.27 -8.40
CA LEU A 56 -1.33 17.43 -7.79
C LEU A 56 -2.18 18.36 -8.68
N LEU A 57 -3.41 17.93 -8.92
CA LEU A 57 -4.45 18.70 -9.57
C LEU A 57 -5.48 19.09 -8.50
N VAL A 58 -5.85 20.35 -8.41
CA VAL A 58 -6.83 20.86 -7.44
C VAL A 58 -7.93 21.59 -8.19
N ALA A 59 -9.17 21.14 -7.99
CA ALA A 59 -10.35 21.76 -8.56
C ALA A 59 -11.00 22.74 -7.55
N TYR A 60 -11.28 23.95 -8.00
CA TYR A 60 -11.94 24.99 -7.23
C TYR A 60 -13.28 25.36 -7.86
N CYS A 61 -14.24 25.69 -7.01
CA CYS A 61 -15.47 26.41 -7.36
C CYS A 61 -15.46 27.73 -6.61
N GLY A 62 -15.25 28.85 -7.32
CA GLY A 62 -14.83 30.09 -6.68
C GLY A 62 -13.53 29.85 -5.88
N ASP A 63 -13.54 30.24 -4.60
CA ASP A 63 -12.38 30.06 -3.71
C ASP A 63 -12.38 28.73 -2.95
N GLN A 64 -13.40 27.89 -3.11
CA GLN A 64 -13.50 26.62 -2.38
C GLN A 64 -12.84 25.48 -3.13
N CYS A 65 -11.93 24.74 -2.48
CA CYS A 65 -11.48 23.45 -2.99
C CYS A 65 -12.61 22.43 -2.98
N VAL A 66 -12.98 21.90 -4.16
CA VAL A 66 -14.10 20.97 -4.34
C VAL A 66 -13.67 19.58 -4.81
N GLY A 67 -12.42 19.41 -5.23
CA GLY A 67 -11.88 18.11 -5.62
C GLY A 67 -10.39 18.17 -5.88
N TYR A 68 -9.76 16.99 -5.97
CA TYR A 68 -8.35 16.89 -6.25
C TYR A 68 -7.95 15.50 -6.78
N GLN A 69 -6.78 15.43 -7.41
CA GLN A 69 -6.15 14.22 -7.89
C GLN A 69 -4.64 14.31 -7.70
N GLY A 70 -4.06 13.38 -6.96
CA GLY A 70 -2.62 13.25 -6.83
C GLY A 70 -2.02 12.42 -7.97
N LEU A 71 -0.80 12.77 -8.38
CA LEU A 71 0.01 12.10 -9.40
C LEU A 71 1.38 11.80 -8.81
N LEU A 72 1.78 10.51 -8.80
CA LEU A 72 3.08 10.10 -8.29
C LEU A 72 3.98 9.70 -9.47
N PRO A 73 5.07 10.45 -9.75
CA PRO A 73 6.03 10.07 -10.77
C PRO A 73 6.66 8.72 -10.50
N GLY A 74 6.77 7.91 -11.55
CA GLY A 74 7.41 6.61 -11.55
C GLY A 74 8.08 6.33 -12.89
N LEU A 75 8.77 5.19 -12.98
CA LEU A 75 9.43 4.73 -14.21
C LEU A 75 8.97 3.31 -14.55
N LEU A 76 8.67 3.10 -15.83
CA LEU A 76 8.45 1.78 -16.43
C LEU A 76 9.70 1.40 -17.21
N LYS A 77 10.31 0.26 -16.86
CA LYS A 77 11.41 -0.36 -17.59
C LYS A 77 10.87 -1.44 -18.51
N THR A 78 11.24 -1.37 -19.78
CA THR A 78 11.03 -2.44 -20.76
C THR A 78 12.39 -2.96 -21.22
N GLU A 79 12.41 -3.92 -22.12
CA GLU A 79 13.64 -4.43 -22.72
C GLU A 79 14.35 -3.37 -23.57
N VAL A 80 13.59 -2.44 -24.15
CA VAL A 80 14.08 -1.44 -25.10
C VAL A 80 14.42 -0.10 -24.42
N GLN A 81 13.59 0.32 -23.44
CA GLN A 81 13.72 1.67 -22.88
C GLN A 81 13.13 1.77 -21.48
N THR A 82 13.49 2.85 -20.81
CA THR A 82 12.83 3.30 -19.57
C THR A 82 12.00 4.53 -19.87
N SER A 83 10.72 4.50 -19.53
CA SER A 83 9.77 5.59 -19.77
C SER A 83 9.13 6.07 -18.46
N ARG A 84 8.71 7.34 -18.49
CA ARG A 84 8.01 7.95 -17.36
C ARG A 84 6.55 7.50 -17.33
N VAL A 85 6.04 7.35 -16.12
CA VAL A 85 4.62 7.08 -15.86
C VAL A 85 4.15 7.90 -14.67
N TYR A 86 2.85 8.16 -14.60
CA TYR A 86 2.21 8.68 -13.40
C TYR A 86 1.33 7.62 -12.74
N TRP A 87 1.51 7.44 -11.45
CA TRP A 87 0.57 6.70 -10.62
C TRP A 87 -0.49 7.63 -10.07
N GLY A 88 -1.75 7.31 -10.30
CA GLY A 88 -2.88 8.02 -9.72
C GLY A 88 -3.03 7.70 -8.24
N MET A 89 -3.27 8.71 -7.45
CA MET A 89 -3.54 8.56 -6.03
C MET A 89 -4.51 9.62 -5.55
N ALA A 90 -5.25 9.31 -4.49
CA ALA A 90 -6.09 10.28 -3.79
C ALA A 90 -7.07 11.07 -4.70
N TRP A 91 -7.77 10.39 -5.62
CA TRP A 91 -8.83 11.02 -6.42
C TRP A 91 -10.08 11.24 -5.58
N TYR A 92 -10.49 12.49 -5.43
CA TYR A 92 -11.61 12.84 -4.59
C TYR A 92 -12.37 14.07 -5.12
N VAL A 93 -13.69 14.02 -5.03
CA VAL A 93 -14.61 15.17 -5.21
C VAL A 93 -15.55 15.19 -4.02
N ILE A 94 -15.70 16.34 -3.38
CA ILE A 94 -16.59 16.47 -2.22
C ILE A 94 -18.04 16.11 -2.61
N PRO A 95 -18.82 15.49 -1.71
CA PRO A 95 -20.12 14.91 -2.06
C PRO A 95 -21.08 15.90 -2.75
N GLU A 96 -21.12 17.14 -2.29
CA GLU A 96 -22.04 18.19 -2.77
C GLU A 96 -21.74 18.62 -4.22
N PHE A 97 -20.52 18.38 -4.71
CA PHE A 97 -20.09 18.73 -6.07
C PHE A 97 -19.94 17.52 -7.00
N ARG A 98 -20.34 16.33 -6.56
CA ARG A 98 -20.34 15.14 -7.42
C ARG A 98 -21.40 15.27 -8.51
N ARG A 99 -21.20 14.56 -9.61
CA ARG A 99 -22.04 14.56 -10.81
C ARG A 99 -22.08 15.89 -11.59
N GLN A 100 -21.21 16.84 -11.26
CA GLN A 100 -21.06 18.13 -11.94
C GLN A 100 -19.87 18.15 -12.91
N GLY A 101 -19.37 16.97 -13.32
CA GLY A 101 -18.29 16.87 -14.31
C GLY A 101 -16.86 17.10 -13.77
N ILE A 102 -16.69 17.49 -12.49
CA ILE A 102 -15.37 17.81 -11.91
C ILE A 102 -14.39 16.66 -12.03
N GLY A 103 -14.85 15.43 -11.73
CA GLY A 103 -13.99 14.24 -11.87
C GLY A 103 -13.48 14.06 -13.30
N ASN A 104 -14.33 14.27 -14.31
CA ASN A 104 -13.93 14.17 -15.71
C ASN A 104 -12.94 15.28 -16.10
N ARG A 105 -13.15 16.53 -15.64
CA ARG A 105 -12.19 17.61 -15.87
C ARG A 105 -10.81 17.32 -15.29
N LEU A 106 -10.75 16.75 -14.07
CA LEU A 106 -9.47 16.29 -13.48
C LEU A 106 -8.81 15.22 -14.34
N LEU A 107 -9.58 14.25 -14.89
CA LEU A 107 -9.06 13.21 -15.78
C LEU A 107 -8.58 13.77 -17.11
N GLU A 108 -9.25 14.78 -17.67
CA GLU A 108 -8.78 15.45 -18.91
C GLU A 108 -7.45 16.18 -18.67
N GLU A 109 -7.27 16.83 -17.52
CA GLU A 109 -5.99 17.46 -17.20
C GLU A 109 -4.84 16.45 -17.05
N ILE A 110 -5.13 15.23 -16.61
CA ILE A 110 -4.16 14.12 -16.60
C ILE A 110 -3.77 13.76 -18.04
N LYS A 111 -4.73 13.60 -18.95
CA LYS A 111 -4.47 13.29 -20.36
C LYS A 111 -3.62 14.37 -21.03
N ASN A 112 -3.84 15.63 -20.67
CA ASN A 112 -3.08 16.78 -21.17
C ASN A 112 -1.60 16.76 -20.75
N THR A 113 -1.22 15.96 -19.73
CA THR A 113 0.21 15.79 -19.37
C THR A 113 1.01 15.02 -20.42
N LYS A 114 0.34 14.24 -21.28
CA LYS A 114 0.94 13.36 -22.29
C LYS A 114 1.94 12.35 -21.69
N ILE A 115 1.71 11.93 -20.46
CA ILE A 115 2.47 10.91 -19.75
C ILE A 115 1.53 9.73 -19.48
N ASP A 116 2.03 8.51 -19.65
CA ASP A 116 1.28 7.30 -19.31
C ASP A 116 0.78 7.36 -17.87
N TYR A 117 -0.51 7.17 -17.68
CA TYR A 117 -1.13 7.25 -16.37
C TYR A 117 -1.70 5.91 -15.94
N ILE A 118 -1.44 5.51 -14.70
CA ILE A 118 -1.88 4.26 -14.12
C ILE A 118 -2.66 4.57 -12.85
N THR A 119 -3.85 3.99 -12.71
CA THR A 119 -4.62 4.09 -11.48
C THR A 119 -4.66 2.75 -10.78
N PRO A 120 -4.21 2.70 -9.50
CA PRO A 120 -4.31 1.50 -8.69
C PRO A 120 -5.75 1.30 -8.23
N GLN A 121 -5.97 0.26 -7.46
CA GLN A 121 -7.23 -0.16 -6.87
C GLN A 121 -8.23 0.98 -6.61
N MET A 122 -9.41 0.88 -7.22
CA MET A 122 -10.48 1.88 -7.10
C MET A 122 -11.80 1.22 -6.66
N THR A 123 -12.76 2.05 -6.24
CA THR A 123 -14.14 1.59 -6.00
C THR A 123 -14.86 1.30 -7.31
N ALA A 124 -15.89 0.47 -7.30
CA ALA A 124 -16.67 0.17 -8.51
C ALA A 124 -17.28 1.44 -9.16
N SER A 125 -17.66 2.43 -8.34
CA SER A 125 -18.16 3.72 -8.85
C SER A 125 -17.06 4.53 -9.55
N ALA A 126 -15.85 4.52 -9.01
CA ALA A 126 -14.70 5.17 -9.64
C ALA A 126 -14.33 4.45 -10.95
N GLU A 127 -14.26 3.11 -10.95
CA GLU A 127 -13.97 2.32 -12.14
C GLU A 127 -14.89 2.67 -13.31
N SER A 128 -16.20 2.81 -13.06
CA SER A 128 -17.18 3.21 -14.08
C SER A 128 -16.85 4.57 -14.72
N VAL A 129 -16.36 5.54 -13.91
CA VAL A 129 -15.96 6.87 -14.43
C VAL A 129 -14.70 6.76 -15.28
N PHE A 130 -13.68 6.03 -14.81
CA PHE A 130 -12.43 5.84 -15.54
C PHE A 130 -12.68 5.12 -16.88
N ARG A 131 -13.50 4.08 -16.92
CA ARG A 131 -13.86 3.38 -18.17
C ARG A 131 -14.54 4.32 -19.18
N ARG A 132 -15.50 5.13 -18.74
CA ARG A 132 -16.15 6.14 -19.61
C ARG A 132 -15.19 7.22 -20.10
N ALA A 133 -14.16 7.52 -19.32
CA ALA A 133 -13.09 8.44 -19.71
C ALA A 133 -12.04 7.81 -20.65
N GLY A 134 -12.24 6.54 -21.08
CA GLY A 134 -11.36 5.85 -22.03
C GLY A 134 -10.19 5.10 -21.40
N TYR A 135 -10.18 4.91 -20.09
CA TYR A 135 -9.16 4.11 -19.41
C TYR A 135 -9.40 2.61 -19.67
N LYS A 136 -8.30 1.87 -19.84
CA LYS A 136 -8.30 0.44 -20.19
C LYS A 136 -7.70 -0.38 -19.05
N ASP A 137 -7.99 -1.68 -19.03
CA ASP A 137 -7.36 -2.60 -18.09
C ASP A 137 -5.88 -2.78 -18.45
N LEU A 138 -4.98 -2.56 -17.49
CA LEU A 138 -3.55 -2.77 -17.64
C LEU A 138 -3.14 -4.18 -17.24
N GLY A 139 -3.68 -4.65 -16.15
CA GLY A 139 -3.34 -5.94 -15.56
C GLY A 139 -3.78 -6.04 -14.11
N ARG A 140 -3.35 -7.10 -13.44
CA ARG A 140 -3.75 -7.36 -12.06
C ARG A 140 -2.56 -7.67 -11.16
N LEU A 141 -2.48 -6.96 -10.05
CA LEU A 141 -1.63 -7.37 -8.94
C LEU A 141 -2.30 -8.55 -8.24
N THR A 142 -1.72 -9.74 -8.40
CA THR A 142 -2.16 -10.94 -7.68
C THR A 142 -1.25 -11.16 -6.47
N TYR A 143 -1.86 -11.44 -5.32
CA TYR A 143 -1.15 -11.71 -4.07
C TYR A 143 -1.96 -12.66 -3.19
N PHE A 144 -1.35 -13.14 -2.12
CA PHE A 144 -1.99 -14.01 -1.15
C PHE A 144 -2.07 -13.38 0.23
N GLN A 145 -3.09 -13.78 0.98
CA GLN A 145 -3.30 -13.39 2.36
C GLN A 145 -3.39 -14.62 3.24
N LEU A 146 -2.49 -14.73 4.21
CA LEU A 146 -2.69 -15.63 5.33
C LEU A 146 -3.64 -14.95 6.33
N ARG A 147 -4.87 -15.46 6.43
CA ARG A 147 -6.01 -14.90 7.17
C ARG A 147 -6.18 -15.59 8.50
N VAL A 148 -5.35 -15.25 9.49
CA VAL A 148 -5.47 -15.82 10.85
C VAL A 148 -6.72 -15.29 11.56
N ASP A 149 -7.22 -14.11 11.19
CA ASP A 149 -8.49 -13.57 11.68
C ASP A 149 -9.73 -14.46 11.40
N ARG A 150 -9.62 -15.39 10.44
CA ARG A 150 -10.67 -16.37 10.16
C ARG A 150 -10.74 -17.53 11.17
N LEU A 151 -9.70 -17.73 11.98
CA LEU A 151 -9.74 -18.69 13.08
C LEU A 151 -10.53 -18.18 14.28
N ASN A 152 -11.00 -16.95 14.22
CA ASN A 152 -11.92 -16.43 15.20
C ASN A 152 -13.32 -17.04 14.99
N PHE A 153 -13.39 -18.39 15.15
CA PHE A 153 -14.63 -19.18 15.05
C PHE A 153 -15.68 -18.71 16.04
N SER A 154 -15.23 -18.02 17.08
CA SER A 154 -16.09 -17.60 18.17
C SER A 154 -16.84 -16.30 17.90
N THR A 155 -16.39 -15.41 16.98
CA THR A 155 -17.11 -14.15 16.77
C THR A 155 -18.51 -14.42 16.18
N GLY A 156 -18.65 -15.28 15.18
CA GLY A 156 -19.97 -15.61 14.63
C GLY A 156 -20.85 -16.35 15.64
N PHE A 157 -20.31 -17.34 16.32
CA PHE A 157 -21.05 -18.12 17.31
C PHE A 157 -21.34 -17.31 18.59
N PHE A 158 -20.34 -16.58 19.09
CA PHE A 158 -20.54 -15.71 20.25
C PHE A 158 -21.31 -14.43 19.89
N ASP A 159 -21.18 -13.87 18.69
CA ASP A 159 -22.03 -12.76 18.23
C ASP A 159 -23.50 -13.21 18.10
N VAL A 160 -23.75 -14.42 17.65
CA VAL A 160 -25.12 -15.02 17.68
C VAL A 160 -25.60 -15.20 19.10
N ILE A 161 -24.79 -15.76 19.99
CA ILE A 161 -25.13 -15.92 21.41
C ILE A 161 -25.32 -14.55 22.09
N ILE A 162 -24.43 -13.62 21.89
CA ILE A 162 -24.52 -12.24 22.43
C ILE A 162 -25.76 -11.53 21.89
N THR A 163 -26.04 -11.67 20.59
CA THR A 163 -27.25 -11.09 19.97
C THR A 163 -28.52 -11.74 20.49
N PHE A 164 -28.50 -13.06 20.70
CA PHE A 164 -29.61 -13.80 21.31
C PHE A 164 -29.81 -13.40 22.78
N LEU A 165 -28.74 -13.30 23.56
CA LEU A 165 -28.76 -12.86 24.94
C LEU A 165 -29.16 -11.38 25.08
N ARG A 166 -28.78 -10.49 24.15
CA ARG A 166 -29.22 -9.09 24.12
C ARG A 166 -30.70 -8.92 23.80
N LYS A 167 -31.30 -9.86 23.03
CA LYS A 167 -32.73 -9.84 22.74
C LYS A 167 -33.57 -10.25 23.94
N LYS A 168 -33.02 -11.03 24.90
CA LYS A 168 -33.64 -11.29 26.20
C LYS A 168 -33.17 -10.21 27.18
N ALA A 169 -34.00 -9.23 27.42
CA ALA A 169 -33.73 -7.95 28.12
C ALA A 169 -33.20 -8.03 29.58
N THR A 170 -32.65 -9.16 30.04
CA THR A 170 -32.35 -9.42 31.47
C THR A 170 -30.87 -9.69 31.77
N TYR A 171 -29.94 -9.53 30.76
CA TYR A 171 -28.52 -9.83 31.01
C TYR A 171 -27.67 -8.61 31.27
N PRO A 172 -26.88 -8.56 32.37
CA PRO A 172 -26.01 -7.40 32.69
C PRO A 172 -24.90 -7.21 31.63
N LYS A 173 -24.60 -5.95 31.28
CA LYS A 173 -23.48 -5.54 30.39
C LYS A 173 -22.13 -6.16 30.80
N ILE A 174 -21.97 -6.54 32.05
CA ILE A 174 -20.77 -7.16 32.65
C ILE A 174 -20.48 -8.54 32.03
N ILE A 175 -21.52 -9.39 31.83
CA ILE A 175 -21.33 -10.76 31.28
C ILE A 175 -20.90 -10.68 29.81
N SER A 176 -21.44 -9.75 29.02
CA SER A 176 -21.05 -9.56 27.61
C SER A 176 -19.62 -9.04 27.47
N SER A 177 -19.17 -8.22 28.40
CA SER A 177 -17.78 -7.70 28.41
C SER A 177 -16.77 -8.76 28.82
N GLY A 178 -17.11 -9.62 29.78
CA GLY A 178 -16.29 -10.77 30.20
C GLY A 178 -16.11 -11.79 29.08
N LEU A 179 -17.21 -12.16 28.40
CA LEU A 179 -17.18 -13.09 27.28
C LEU A 179 -16.33 -12.56 26.10
N MET A 180 -16.43 -11.26 25.81
CA MET A 180 -15.59 -10.64 24.78
C MET A 180 -14.11 -10.61 25.15
N ARG A 181 -13.78 -10.38 26.43
CA ARG A 181 -12.38 -10.43 26.92
C ARG A 181 -11.83 -11.85 26.84
N PHE A 182 -12.60 -12.84 27.25
CA PHE A 182 -12.23 -14.26 27.18
C PHE A 182 -12.00 -14.70 25.73
N ASN A 183 -12.87 -14.34 24.81
CA ASN A 183 -12.71 -14.61 23.39
C ASN A 183 -11.44 -13.98 22.80
N ARG A 184 -11.14 -12.73 23.15
CA ARG A 184 -9.89 -12.07 22.74
C ARG A 184 -8.65 -12.79 23.27
N LEU A 185 -8.72 -13.31 24.51
CA LEU A 185 -7.63 -14.07 25.11
C LEU A 185 -7.39 -15.37 24.36
N ILE A 186 -8.43 -16.19 24.15
CA ILE A 186 -8.35 -17.44 23.38
C ILE A 186 -7.78 -17.16 21.98
N TYR A 187 -8.30 -16.15 21.28
CA TYR A 187 -7.81 -15.77 19.96
C TYR A 187 -6.34 -15.38 19.97
N SER A 188 -5.90 -14.62 20.97
CA SER A 188 -4.49 -14.26 21.14
C SER A 188 -3.59 -15.48 21.37
N ILE A 189 -4.04 -16.42 22.21
CA ILE A 189 -3.32 -17.68 22.48
C ILE A 189 -3.23 -18.52 21.19
N THR A 190 -4.35 -18.68 20.49
CA THR A 190 -4.40 -19.42 19.22
C THR A 190 -3.42 -18.83 18.19
N LYS A 191 -3.37 -17.52 18.05
CA LYS A 191 -2.41 -16.86 17.17
C LYS A 191 -0.95 -17.17 17.58
N ARG A 192 -0.65 -17.07 18.87
CA ARG A 192 0.72 -17.36 19.38
C ARG A 192 1.12 -18.81 19.08
N VAL A 193 0.24 -19.77 19.31
CA VAL A 193 0.50 -21.20 19.05
C VAL A 193 0.73 -21.42 17.55
N LEU A 194 -0.14 -20.92 16.70
CA LEU A 194 -0.05 -21.07 15.24
C LEU A 194 1.24 -20.48 14.68
N TYR A 195 1.55 -19.24 15.05
CA TYR A 195 2.80 -18.60 14.59
C TYR A 195 4.04 -19.28 15.17
N ARG A 196 3.97 -19.82 16.40
CA ARG A 196 5.08 -20.60 16.98
C ARG A 196 5.33 -21.87 16.19
N GLN A 197 4.26 -22.63 15.88
CA GLN A 197 4.37 -23.87 15.10
C GLN A 197 4.91 -23.60 13.68
N ALA A 198 4.37 -22.58 13.00
CA ALA A 198 4.85 -22.18 11.69
C ALA A 198 6.33 -21.73 11.72
N TRP A 199 6.72 -20.95 12.72
CA TRP A 199 8.10 -20.55 12.91
C TRP A 199 9.02 -21.73 13.17
N GLN A 200 8.64 -22.66 14.04
CA GLN A 200 9.44 -23.83 14.36
C GLN A 200 9.62 -24.74 13.13
N SER A 201 8.56 -24.97 12.34
CA SER A 201 8.63 -25.76 11.12
C SER A 201 9.50 -25.10 10.05
N SER A 202 9.48 -23.79 9.95
CA SER A 202 10.31 -23.03 9.02
C SER A 202 11.77 -22.92 9.47
N HIS A 203 12.00 -22.75 10.77
CA HIS A 203 13.36 -22.62 11.32
C HIS A 203 14.19 -23.90 11.18
N ARG A 204 13.55 -25.07 11.26
CA ARG A 204 14.22 -26.38 11.01
C ARG A 204 14.70 -26.54 9.57
N ARG A 205 14.19 -25.75 8.64
CA ARG A 205 14.57 -25.76 7.21
C ARG A 205 15.53 -24.65 6.84
N GLN A 206 15.81 -23.71 7.76
CA GLN A 206 16.76 -22.62 7.46
C GLN A 206 18.16 -23.18 7.24
N LYS A 207 18.76 -22.71 6.15
CA LYS A 207 20.19 -22.96 5.87
C LYS A 207 21.02 -22.34 7.00
N PRO A 208 21.91 -23.10 7.67
CA PRO A 208 22.67 -22.60 8.82
C PRO A 208 23.59 -21.42 8.47
N ASN A 209 23.84 -21.21 7.18
CA ASN A 209 24.82 -20.25 6.67
C ASN A 209 24.25 -18.85 6.38
N LEU A 210 23.06 -18.50 6.89
CA LEU A 210 22.48 -17.19 6.66
C LEU A 210 22.20 -16.44 7.96
N ARG A 211 22.68 -15.22 8.03
CA ARG A 211 22.42 -14.26 9.10
C ARG A 211 21.55 -13.13 8.57
N TRP A 212 20.75 -12.55 9.42
CA TRP A 212 19.93 -11.39 9.06
C TRP A 212 20.00 -10.33 10.15
N LYS A 213 19.88 -9.06 9.74
CA LYS A 213 19.80 -7.91 10.64
C LYS A 213 18.75 -6.93 10.15
N VAL A 214 18.11 -6.24 11.09
CA VAL A 214 17.26 -5.08 10.75
C VAL A 214 18.18 -3.93 10.40
N VAL A 215 17.83 -3.20 9.36
CA VAL A 215 18.58 -2.05 8.85
C VAL A 215 17.64 -0.89 8.61
N ASP A 216 18.14 0.33 8.70
CA ASP A 216 17.38 1.54 8.41
C ASP A 216 17.32 1.84 6.91
N GLN A 217 18.30 1.34 6.17
CA GLN A 217 18.41 1.51 4.71
C GLN A 217 18.94 0.22 4.09
N ILE A 218 18.56 -0.01 2.84
CA ILE A 218 19.10 -1.08 2.00
C ILE A 218 20.41 -0.57 1.37
N ASP A 219 21.45 -1.39 1.43
CA ASP A 219 22.75 -1.06 0.85
C ASP A 219 22.68 -1.04 -0.69
N GLU A 220 23.31 -0.05 -1.32
CA GLU A 220 23.36 0.10 -2.77
C GLU A 220 24.06 -1.08 -3.47
N SER A 221 24.98 -1.75 -2.80
CA SER A 221 25.64 -2.96 -3.34
C SER A 221 24.65 -4.11 -3.60
N VAL A 222 23.48 -4.08 -2.99
CA VAL A 222 22.37 -5.00 -3.23
C VAL A 222 21.52 -4.54 -4.41
N GLY A 223 21.59 -3.26 -4.77
CA GLY A 223 20.71 -2.62 -5.75
C GLY A 223 20.98 -3.00 -7.19
N ALA A 224 22.23 -3.21 -7.56
CA ALA A 224 22.60 -3.58 -8.93
C ALA A 224 21.88 -4.85 -9.44
N PRO A 225 21.72 -5.92 -8.63
CA PRO A 225 20.95 -7.09 -9.03
C PRO A 225 19.44 -6.91 -9.07
N LEU A 226 18.84 -5.93 -8.35
CA LEU A 226 17.40 -5.72 -8.27
C LEU A 226 16.74 -5.49 -9.64
N ASN A 227 17.46 -4.81 -10.52
CA ASN A 227 16.98 -4.51 -11.86
C ASN A 227 17.10 -5.67 -12.85
N TRP A 228 17.80 -6.75 -12.50
CA TRP A 228 18.14 -7.83 -13.42
C TRP A 228 17.19 -9.03 -13.36
N GLN A 229 16.44 -9.21 -12.28
CA GLN A 229 15.65 -10.43 -12.08
C GLN A 229 14.21 -10.36 -12.59
N VAL A 230 13.70 -9.17 -12.89
CA VAL A 230 12.37 -9.06 -13.50
C VAL A 230 12.53 -9.21 -15.01
N LYS A 231 12.29 -10.44 -15.49
CA LYS A 231 12.19 -10.67 -16.94
C LYS A 231 10.92 -9.97 -17.46
N GLY A 232 11.09 -9.11 -18.47
CA GLY A 232 10.01 -8.38 -19.09
C GLY A 232 9.71 -7.01 -18.48
N PRO A 233 8.65 -6.35 -18.97
CA PRO A 233 8.27 -5.01 -18.55
C PRO A 233 7.88 -4.96 -17.08
N SER A 234 8.44 -4.01 -16.33
CA SER A 234 8.17 -3.83 -14.90
C SER A 234 8.41 -2.39 -14.46
N PHE A 235 7.74 -2.00 -13.39
CA PHE A 235 8.02 -0.71 -12.77
C PHE A 235 9.37 -0.73 -12.08
N LEU A 236 10.15 0.33 -12.31
CA LEU A 236 11.50 0.41 -11.76
C LEU A 236 11.41 0.63 -10.23
N ARG A 237 12.13 -0.21 -9.49
CA ARG A 237 12.20 -0.19 -8.03
C ARG A 237 13.65 -0.33 -7.61
N GLY A 238 14.42 0.74 -7.80
CA GLY A 238 15.80 0.79 -7.33
C GLY A 238 15.88 0.90 -5.80
N VAL A 239 17.09 0.73 -5.27
CA VAL A 239 17.37 0.89 -3.83
C VAL A 239 16.96 2.28 -3.35
N GLU A 240 17.15 3.29 -4.21
CA GLU A 240 16.76 4.67 -3.94
C GLU A 240 15.27 4.83 -3.66
N VAL A 241 14.39 4.12 -4.40
CA VAL A 241 12.93 4.16 -4.17
C VAL A 241 12.55 3.45 -2.87
N VAL A 242 13.18 2.30 -2.61
CA VAL A 242 12.95 1.56 -1.36
C VAL A 242 13.40 2.39 -0.16
N ASN A 243 14.59 2.98 -0.22
CA ASN A 243 15.12 3.82 0.86
C ASN A 243 14.32 5.11 1.02
N TRP A 244 13.85 5.72 -0.08
CA TRP A 244 12.92 6.84 -0.01
C TRP A 244 11.63 6.47 0.72
N MET A 245 11.02 5.33 0.38
CA MET A 245 9.81 4.83 1.04
C MET A 245 10.03 4.60 2.55
N LEU A 246 11.15 3.98 2.93
CA LEU A 246 11.50 3.72 4.33
C LEU A 246 11.66 5.01 5.12
N LYS A 247 12.30 6.02 4.54
CA LYS A 247 12.59 7.32 5.16
C LYS A 247 11.35 8.24 5.24
N HIS A 248 10.41 8.09 4.32
CA HIS A 248 9.28 9.01 4.16
C HIS A 248 7.93 8.27 4.17
N PRO A 249 7.50 7.69 5.32
CA PRO A 249 6.22 7.00 5.41
C PRO A 249 5.05 7.97 5.24
N TRP A 250 3.99 7.52 4.53
CA TRP A 250 2.75 8.31 4.37
C TRP A 250 1.71 8.02 5.44
N LEU A 251 1.93 6.97 6.22
CA LEU A 251 1.11 6.61 7.36
C LEU A 251 1.92 6.84 8.63
N VAL A 252 1.29 7.48 9.59
CA VAL A 252 1.90 7.74 10.90
C VAL A 252 1.06 7.14 12.01
N PRO A 253 1.69 6.84 13.15
CA PRO A 253 0.97 6.48 14.37
C PRO A 253 0.00 7.58 14.79
N LYS A 254 -1.16 7.23 15.34
CA LYS A 254 -2.14 8.22 15.85
C LYS A 254 -1.59 9.10 16.96
N SER A 255 -0.62 8.59 17.73
CA SER A 255 0.10 9.35 18.77
C SER A 255 0.87 10.54 18.20
N GLU A 256 1.27 10.47 16.92
CA GLU A 256 1.98 11.52 16.19
C GLU A 256 1.04 12.38 15.35
N LYS A 257 -0.28 12.34 15.61
CA LYS A 257 -1.28 13.05 14.84
C LYS A 257 -1.00 14.56 14.84
N LYS A 258 -0.64 15.07 13.68
CA LYS A 258 -0.55 16.49 13.41
C LYS A 258 -1.91 17.04 12.97
N THR A 259 -2.19 18.29 13.26
CA THR A 259 -3.46 18.98 12.97
C THR A 259 -3.77 19.07 11.47
N ASP A 260 -2.74 19.00 10.62
CA ASP A 260 -2.82 19.15 9.16
C ASP A 260 -3.52 18.01 8.40
N VAL A 261 -3.87 16.92 9.09
CA VAL A 261 -4.55 15.75 8.46
C VAL A 261 -6.08 15.76 8.61
N ALA A 262 -6.65 16.72 9.33
CA ALA A 262 -8.05 16.67 9.76
C ALA A 262 -9.04 16.61 8.58
N ASN A 263 -8.77 17.32 7.49
CA ASN A 263 -9.66 17.49 6.33
C ASN A 263 -9.23 16.70 5.09
N PHE A 264 -8.21 15.85 5.20
CA PHE A 264 -7.81 14.95 4.13
C PHE A 264 -8.71 13.70 4.14
N TYR A 265 -9.37 13.42 3.03
CA TYR A 265 -10.34 12.33 2.93
C TYR A 265 -9.73 10.95 3.17
N PHE A 266 -8.53 10.72 2.67
CA PHE A 266 -7.87 9.42 2.78
C PHE A 266 -7.14 9.28 4.12
N SER A 267 -7.05 8.05 4.60
CA SER A 267 -6.40 7.77 5.88
C SER A 267 -4.88 7.97 5.79
N VAL A 268 -4.34 8.74 6.71
CA VAL A 268 -2.88 8.94 6.92
C VAL A 268 -2.42 8.46 8.29
N THR A 269 -3.34 7.99 9.14
CA THR A 269 -3.00 7.53 10.49
C THR A 269 -3.39 6.08 10.73
N ARG A 270 -2.63 5.40 11.56
CA ARG A 270 -2.90 4.07 12.10
C ARG A 270 -2.67 4.08 13.61
N GLU A 271 -3.22 3.14 14.34
CA GLU A 271 -2.86 2.92 15.74
C GLU A 271 -1.37 2.60 15.88
N MET A 272 -0.80 1.92 14.91
CA MET A 272 0.62 1.63 14.76
C MET A 272 0.93 1.51 13.27
N PHE A 273 2.06 2.07 12.85
CA PHE A 273 2.63 1.87 11.52
C PHE A 273 4.14 1.88 11.61
N THR A 274 4.79 0.90 10.98
CA THR A 274 6.25 0.87 10.83
C THR A 274 6.65 0.07 9.61
N TYR A 275 7.77 0.43 9.02
CA TYR A 275 8.50 -0.43 8.09
C TYR A 275 9.55 -1.23 8.84
N VAL A 276 9.87 -2.40 8.32
CA VAL A 276 10.97 -3.24 8.80
C VAL A 276 11.77 -3.67 7.57
N ALA A 277 12.95 -3.10 7.40
CA ALA A 277 13.90 -3.51 6.39
C ALA A 277 14.91 -4.47 7.00
N ILE A 278 15.17 -5.57 6.30
CA ILE A 278 16.02 -6.66 6.78
C ILE A 278 17.03 -7.00 5.70
N ALA A 279 18.31 -6.86 6.03
CA ALA A 279 19.40 -7.35 5.21
C ALA A 279 19.73 -8.80 5.58
N ILE A 280 19.91 -9.66 4.57
CA ILE A 280 20.25 -11.06 4.71
C ILE A 280 21.68 -11.27 4.18
N ASN A 281 22.56 -11.75 5.03
CA ASN A 281 23.99 -11.94 4.74
C ASN A 281 24.38 -13.42 4.82
N SER A 282 25.43 -13.81 4.12
CA SER A 282 26.08 -15.11 4.36
C SER A 282 26.78 -15.10 5.73
N SER A 283 26.74 -16.24 6.43
CA SER A 283 27.54 -16.42 7.67
C SER A 283 29.03 -16.36 7.42
N ASP A 284 29.47 -16.85 6.24
CA ASP A 284 30.86 -17.05 5.88
C ASP A 284 31.50 -15.84 5.21
N SER A 285 30.68 -14.90 4.78
CA SER A 285 31.15 -13.64 4.18
C SER A 285 30.20 -12.51 4.57
N ARG A 286 30.74 -11.28 4.71
CA ARG A 286 29.91 -10.09 4.93
C ARG A 286 29.05 -9.70 3.71
N ARG A 287 29.02 -10.57 2.69
CA ARG A 287 28.32 -10.31 1.44
C ARG A 287 26.81 -10.43 1.62
N THR A 288 26.09 -9.40 1.25
CA THR A 288 24.62 -9.41 1.26
C THR A 288 24.09 -10.40 0.23
N LYS A 289 23.22 -11.31 0.67
CA LYS A 289 22.57 -12.32 -0.17
C LYS A 289 21.18 -11.91 -0.62
N GLY A 290 20.58 -10.95 0.07
CA GLY A 290 19.26 -10.44 -0.25
C GLY A 290 18.74 -9.47 0.80
N PHE A 291 17.52 -9.01 0.60
CA PHE A 291 16.81 -8.19 1.56
C PHE A 291 15.31 -8.50 1.56
N LEU A 292 14.65 -8.06 2.61
CA LEU A 292 13.20 -8.13 2.79
C LEU A 292 12.70 -6.81 3.37
N VAL A 293 11.64 -6.27 2.79
CA VAL A 293 10.96 -5.08 3.31
C VAL A 293 9.53 -5.45 3.70
N LEU A 294 9.18 -5.18 4.94
CA LEU A 294 7.85 -5.39 5.49
C LEU A 294 7.24 -4.05 5.87
N SER A 295 5.91 -3.94 5.76
CA SER A 295 5.15 -2.97 6.53
C SER A 295 4.32 -3.69 7.59
N VAL A 296 4.29 -3.10 8.79
CA VAL A 296 3.43 -3.55 9.89
C VAL A 296 2.48 -2.42 10.23
N SER A 297 1.19 -2.70 10.14
CA SER A 297 0.17 -1.69 10.42
C SER A 297 -0.92 -2.25 11.32
N LYS A 298 -1.43 -1.41 12.23
CA LYS A 298 -2.59 -1.72 13.07
C LYS A 298 -3.67 -0.69 12.82
N LYS A 299 -4.86 -1.17 12.42
CA LYS A 299 -6.05 -0.34 12.24
C LYS A 299 -7.15 -0.88 13.14
N LYS A 300 -7.60 -0.05 14.11
CA LYS A 300 -8.48 -0.50 15.19
C LYS A 300 -7.84 -1.68 15.93
N THR A 301 -8.46 -2.84 15.92
CA THR A 301 -7.98 -4.04 16.62
C THR A 301 -7.21 -5.01 15.73
N LYS A 302 -7.10 -4.73 14.42
CA LYS A 302 -6.51 -5.65 13.45
C LYS A 302 -5.11 -5.24 13.07
N THR A 303 -4.17 -6.16 13.22
CA THR A 303 -2.76 -6.01 12.82
C THR A 303 -2.50 -6.74 11.50
N ARG A 304 -1.82 -6.08 10.58
CA ARG A 304 -1.42 -6.61 9.28
C ARG A 304 0.09 -6.51 9.12
N VAL A 305 0.71 -7.58 8.67
CA VAL A 305 2.07 -7.59 8.13
C VAL A 305 1.96 -7.76 6.61
N LYS A 306 2.65 -6.92 5.85
CA LYS A 306 2.67 -6.99 4.38
C LYS A 306 4.12 -7.11 3.93
N ILE A 307 4.44 -8.10 3.11
CA ILE A 307 5.71 -8.16 2.40
C ILE A 307 5.60 -7.19 1.23
N LEU A 308 6.32 -6.07 1.33
CA LEU A 308 6.33 -5.04 0.29
C LEU A 308 7.26 -5.43 -0.84
N ASP A 309 8.49 -5.80 -0.50
CA ASP A 309 9.46 -6.25 -1.46
C ASP A 309 10.41 -7.28 -0.84
N SER A 310 10.95 -8.16 -1.68
CA SER A 310 11.98 -9.12 -1.29
C SER A 310 12.86 -9.45 -2.49
N TYR A 311 14.15 -9.50 -2.24
CA TYR A 311 15.13 -9.85 -3.23
C TYR A 311 16.15 -10.82 -2.66
N PHE A 312 16.50 -11.84 -3.43
CA PHE A 312 17.55 -12.80 -3.10
C PHE A 312 18.36 -13.15 -4.34
N ASN A 313 19.68 -13.25 -4.18
CA ASN A 313 20.59 -13.67 -5.25
C ASN A 313 20.26 -15.09 -5.75
N ASN A 314 19.80 -15.95 -4.83
CA ASN A 314 19.31 -17.29 -5.16
C ASN A 314 17.79 -17.35 -4.91
N PRO A 315 16.96 -17.68 -5.92
CA PRO A 315 15.51 -17.83 -5.77
C PRO A 315 15.09 -18.84 -4.69
N GLU A 316 15.92 -19.85 -4.37
CA GLU A 316 15.65 -20.80 -3.29
C GLU A 316 15.65 -20.13 -1.91
N ASP A 317 16.36 -19.00 -1.76
CA ASP A 317 16.43 -18.27 -0.51
C ASP A 317 15.15 -17.46 -0.20
N ASN A 318 14.20 -17.41 -1.13
CA ASN A 318 12.87 -16.80 -0.91
C ASN A 318 12.09 -17.44 0.27
N GLU A 319 12.41 -18.67 0.65
CA GLU A 319 11.85 -19.30 1.86
C GLU A 319 12.13 -18.46 3.10
N ILE A 320 13.27 -17.80 3.17
CA ILE A 320 13.69 -16.94 4.28
C ILE A 320 12.75 -15.76 4.43
N ALA A 321 12.29 -15.17 3.31
CA ALA A 321 11.31 -14.07 3.36
C ALA A 321 10.00 -14.53 4.03
N ALA A 322 9.51 -15.72 3.71
CA ALA A 322 8.31 -16.28 4.33
C ALA A 322 8.55 -16.55 5.83
N CYS A 323 9.70 -17.11 6.20
CA CYS A 323 10.07 -17.36 7.60
C CYS A 323 10.14 -16.06 8.41
N LEU A 324 10.82 -15.04 7.89
CA LEU A 324 10.95 -13.76 8.57
C LEU A 324 9.60 -13.04 8.68
N ALA A 325 8.78 -13.05 7.62
CA ALA A 325 7.44 -12.48 7.68
C ALA A 325 6.58 -13.13 8.77
N LEU A 326 6.66 -14.45 8.95
CA LEU A 326 5.97 -15.16 10.04
C LEU A 326 6.54 -14.85 11.42
N ARG A 327 7.86 -14.65 11.53
CA ARG A 327 8.48 -14.18 12.76
C ARG A 327 7.91 -12.82 13.19
N TYR A 328 7.85 -11.87 12.25
CA TYR A 328 7.26 -10.56 12.52
C TYR A 328 5.76 -10.63 12.77
N ALA A 329 5.05 -11.51 12.05
CA ALA A 329 3.65 -11.78 12.32
C ALA A 329 3.42 -12.30 13.76
N LYS A 330 4.33 -13.16 14.27
CA LYS A 330 4.32 -13.63 15.66
C LYS A 330 4.60 -12.49 16.65
N ILE A 331 5.63 -11.69 16.40
CA ILE A 331 6.02 -10.56 17.28
C ILE A 331 4.85 -9.58 17.43
N PHE A 332 4.23 -9.22 16.33
CA PHE A 332 3.14 -8.23 16.29
C PHE A 332 1.74 -8.84 16.48
N LEU A 333 1.63 -10.15 16.70
CA LEU A 333 0.37 -10.89 16.78
C LEU A 333 -0.57 -10.55 15.62
N ALA A 334 -0.05 -10.63 14.38
CA ALA A 334 -0.76 -10.22 13.18
C ALA A 334 -2.05 -11.03 12.98
N ASP A 335 -3.09 -10.36 12.52
CA ASP A 335 -4.34 -10.98 12.08
C ASP A 335 -4.26 -11.45 10.63
N ARG A 336 -3.35 -10.82 9.87
CA ARG A 336 -3.16 -11.10 8.45
C ARG A 336 -1.71 -10.87 8.02
N VAL A 337 -1.22 -11.77 7.15
CA VAL A 337 0.04 -11.59 6.44
C VAL A 337 -0.24 -11.56 4.94
N ASP A 338 0.15 -10.49 4.26
CA ASP A 338 0.02 -10.37 2.81
C ASP A 338 1.38 -10.59 2.15
N PHE A 339 1.42 -11.41 1.10
CA PHE A 339 2.65 -11.80 0.45
C PHE A 339 2.47 -12.01 -1.05
N PRO A 340 3.55 -11.81 -1.87
CA PRO A 340 3.50 -11.97 -3.31
C PRO A 340 3.35 -13.44 -3.73
N VAL A 341 2.92 -13.65 -4.99
CA VAL A 341 2.72 -14.99 -5.59
C VAL A 341 3.98 -15.86 -5.49
N SER A 342 5.15 -15.26 -5.66
CA SER A 342 6.45 -15.98 -5.60
C SER A 342 6.68 -16.73 -4.27
N LEU A 343 6.03 -16.30 -3.19
CA LEU A 343 6.16 -16.89 -1.86
C LEU A 343 5.06 -17.90 -1.53
N GLU A 344 4.06 -18.08 -2.39
CA GLU A 344 2.89 -18.94 -2.13
C GLU A 344 3.29 -20.36 -1.73
N LYS A 345 4.22 -20.98 -2.47
CA LYS A 345 4.68 -22.36 -2.21
C LYS A 345 5.21 -22.53 -0.79
N TYR A 346 5.98 -21.56 -0.29
CA TYR A 346 6.59 -21.61 1.03
C TYR A 346 5.55 -21.50 2.14
N PHE A 347 4.62 -20.54 2.01
CA PHE A 347 3.52 -20.41 2.96
C PHE A 347 2.58 -21.64 2.97
N LYS A 348 2.33 -22.27 1.81
CA LYS A 348 1.52 -23.49 1.71
C LYS A 348 2.17 -24.73 2.30
N GLN A 349 3.50 -24.79 2.31
CA GLN A 349 4.24 -25.88 2.93
C GLN A 349 4.22 -25.86 4.45
N MET A 350 3.80 -24.76 5.05
CA MET A 350 3.70 -24.63 6.49
C MET A 350 2.45 -25.33 7.01
N THR A 351 2.63 -26.22 7.97
CA THR A 351 1.54 -27.03 8.54
C THR A 351 0.43 -26.14 9.12
N GLY A 352 -0.82 -26.48 8.80
CA GLY A 352 -2.01 -25.83 9.37
C GLY A 352 -2.51 -24.56 8.66
N PHE A 353 -1.71 -23.97 7.77
CA PHE A 353 -2.07 -22.68 7.16
C PHE A 353 -2.75 -22.73 5.79
N LYS A 354 -2.72 -23.86 5.08
CA LYS A 354 -3.25 -23.97 3.71
C LYS A 354 -4.68 -23.43 3.55
N LYS A 355 -5.58 -23.78 4.48
CA LYS A 355 -6.99 -23.36 4.46
C LYS A 355 -7.19 -21.86 4.76
N LEU A 356 -6.21 -21.22 5.40
CA LEU A 356 -6.23 -19.81 5.76
C LEU A 356 -5.66 -18.90 4.67
N ILE A 357 -5.01 -19.47 3.67
CA ILE A 357 -4.42 -18.73 2.55
C ILE A 357 -5.52 -18.44 1.53
N LYS A 358 -5.69 -17.16 1.20
CA LYS A 358 -6.66 -16.69 0.21
C LYS A 358 -5.95 -15.87 -0.86
N LYS A 359 -6.23 -16.19 -2.13
CA LYS A 359 -5.80 -15.41 -3.27
C LYS A 359 -6.60 -14.10 -3.33
N GLN A 360 -5.95 -13.01 -3.63
CA GLN A 360 -6.52 -11.70 -3.86
C GLN A 360 -6.00 -11.13 -5.17
N SER A 361 -6.74 -10.21 -5.75
CA SER A 361 -6.37 -9.58 -7.01
C SER A 361 -6.89 -8.14 -7.03
N HIS A 362 -6.02 -7.20 -7.41
CA HIS A 362 -6.38 -5.80 -7.64
C HIS A 362 -6.19 -5.46 -9.11
N LEU A 363 -7.19 -4.86 -9.71
CA LEU A 363 -7.13 -4.36 -11.08
C LEU A 363 -6.38 -3.02 -11.09
N PHE A 364 -5.46 -2.89 -12.05
CA PHE A 364 -4.88 -1.63 -12.46
C PHE A 364 -5.47 -1.22 -13.80
N MET A 365 -5.89 0.02 -13.91
CA MET A 365 -6.29 0.61 -15.18
C MET A 365 -5.26 1.65 -15.60
N PHE A 366 -5.25 1.99 -16.89
CA PHE A 366 -4.34 2.97 -17.43
C PHE A 366 -4.95 3.81 -18.54
N TYR A 367 -4.35 4.96 -18.76
CA TYR A 367 -4.55 5.79 -19.93
C TYR A 367 -3.19 6.04 -20.60
N PRO A 368 -3.00 5.60 -21.86
CA PRO A 368 -1.73 5.75 -22.56
C PRO A 368 -1.52 7.19 -23.03
N ALA A 369 -0.29 7.69 -22.96
CA ALA A 369 0.10 8.98 -23.56
C ALA A 369 -0.08 8.97 -25.08
N SER A 370 0.12 7.82 -25.72
CA SER A 370 -0.11 7.56 -27.13
C SER A 370 -0.37 6.06 -27.37
N SER A 371 -0.84 5.70 -28.56
CA SER A 371 -1.01 4.29 -28.95
C SER A 371 0.30 3.50 -29.02
N GLN A 372 1.43 4.18 -29.17
CA GLN A 372 2.78 3.63 -29.24
C GLN A 372 3.54 3.73 -27.91
N SER A 373 2.88 4.17 -26.83
CA SER A 373 3.54 4.27 -25.54
C SER A 373 4.00 2.90 -25.04
N PRO A 374 5.14 2.81 -24.32
CA PRO A 374 5.64 1.56 -23.77
C PRO A 374 4.62 0.83 -22.90
N LEU A 375 3.75 1.58 -22.21
CA LEU A 375 2.68 1.01 -21.40
C LEU A 375 1.63 0.34 -22.27
N ALA A 376 1.22 1.00 -23.38
CA ALA A 376 0.19 0.48 -24.30
C ALA A 376 0.63 -0.80 -25.01
N VAL A 377 1.89 -0.87 -25.47
CA VAL A 377 2.40 -2.04 -26.20
C VAL A 377 2.75 -3.24 -25.30
N ASN A 378 2.79 -3.04 -23.99
CA ASN A 378 3.12 -4.06 -23.01
C ASN A 378 1.94 -4.48 -22.12
N ILE A 379 0.70 -4.20 -22.52
CA ILE A 379 -0.52 -4.61 -21.80
C ILE A 379 -0.49 -6.12 -21.53
N GLY A 380 -0.79 -6.51 -20.29
CA GLY A 380 -0.84 -7.91 -19.85
C GLY A 380 0.53 -8.58 -19.62
N LYS A 381 1.63 -7.93 -20.01
CA LYS A 381 3.01 -8.43 -19.79
C LYS A 381 3.67 -7.83 -18.56
N ILE A 382 3.12 -6.76 -17.99
CA ILE A 382 3.72 -6.02 -16.88
C ILE A 382 3.59 -6.80 -15.59
N ALA A 383 4.71 -6.99 -14.91
CA ALA A 383 4.75 -7.57 -13.58
C ALA A 383 4.50 -6.49 -12.51
N PHE A 384 3.48 -6.70 -11.68
CA PHE A 384 3.12 -5.78 -10.58
C PHE A 384 3.63 -6.28 -9.23
N ASN A 385 3.98 -5.33 -8.35
CA ASN A 385 4.37 -5.61 -6.99
C ASN A 385 3.70 -4.62 -6.00
N TYR A 386 3.76 -4.93 -4.70
CA TYR A 386 3.25 -4.04 -3.65
C TYR A 386 4.01 -2.73 -3.50
N CYS A 387 5.26 -2.64 -3.97
CA CYS A 387 6.00 -1.38 -4.01
C CYS A 387 5.63 -0.48 -5.19
N ASP A 388 4.76 -0.93 -6.09
CA ASP A 388 4.37 -0.14 -7.24
C ASP A 388 3.34 0.93 -6.85
N GLY A 389 3.57 2.16 -7.30
CA GLY A 389 2.71 3.30 -7.03
C GLY A 389 2.62 3.63 -5.54
N ASP A 390 1.41 3.98 -5.09
CA ASP A 390 1.12 4.29 -3.70
C ASP A 390 0.76 3.07 -2.84
N THR A 391 0.78 1.86 -3.41
CA THR A 391 0.37 0.61 -2.75
C THR A 391 1.28 0.26 -1.56
N ALA A 392 2.55 0.67 -1.63
CA ALA A 392 3.52 0.49 -0.55
C ALA A 392 3.17 1.29 0.72
N PHE A 393 2.46 2.40 0.57
CA PHE A 393 2.17 3.37 1.63
C PHE A 393 0.78 3.19 2.26
N THR A 394 0.02 2.11 1.95
CA THR A 394 -1.37 1.93 2.40
C THR A 394 -1.61 0.66 3.23
#